data_70209efcac8d803711d2a4d3377e95aa
#
_entry.id   70209efcac8d803711d2a4d3377e95aa
#
_cell.length_a   1.000
_cell.length_b   1.000
_cell.length_c   1.000
_cell.angle_alpha   90.00
_cell.angle_beta   90.00
_cell.angle_gamma   90.00
#
_symmetry.space_group_name_H-M   'P 1'
#
loop_
_entity.id
_entity.type
_entity.pdbx_description
1 polymer ?
#
loop_
_entity_poly.entity_id
_entity_poly.type
_entity_poly.pdbx_seq_one_letter_code
_entity_poly.pdbx_strand_id
1 'polypeptide(L)'
;MKIQPSNKRALLKAALGTIESDMVITNVQLVNVITGEIYPADVFVYDGMIAHVEYKEPGKELSKAKQVVDGEGRYLIPGFIDAHEHIESSMMTPRNFAKGVIPNGTTTVITDPHEIANVCGLEGVRYMHESSEGLPMRQLIDIPSCVPAVPGLENAGAEFLVKEIEELSSLERVIGLAEVMDFLAVINGEDRMMDIIDFMDKKGLYLQGHAPYVSGRMLSAYLCGGPNTCHETRDSDEALEKIRNGMFVDARDSSITKNVKEVYEGVKGIKFFDHLCFCTDDREADDILHVGHLNDVVRAAISYGMDPVTAIKSATYNTAREIHIENLGAIAPGYVADMLLVDSLEELKPAKVFFGGQLVAENGQLVAEIEDRSYPLEQKNTMFVKELTVEDFKIKAPVQEGTVKVNAMEYKDLLLSSTLQTVLELPVKDGCVQLTDDTLKYVAVVNRHEGYDTIGLGIVKGFGTTCGALASTVSHDSHNLTIVYDTPENALKAAHALIACGGGMSAVKDGELLHVLELPLAGLISLKPAKELAKDSQKMKEANRALGLVDMENPLLRIVTLALPVIPNVKMSDLGMVDVLKKELIPLFA
;
A
#
# COMPACT_ATOMS: atom_id res chain seq x y z
N MET A 1 18.03 -7.58 -12.08
CA MET A 1 18.41 -8.76 -11.27
C MET A 1 17.89 -10.03 -11.93
N LYS A 2 18.45 -11.21 -11.65
CA LYS A 2 17.99 -12.50 -12.19
C LYS A 2 17.97 -13.56 -11.08
N ILE A 3 16.82 -14.19 -10.87
CA ILE A 3 16.68 -15.31 -9.92
C ILE A 3 17.37 -16.53 -10.50
N GLN A 4 18.23 -17.21 -9.72
CA GLN A 4 19.06 -18.31 -10.19
C GLN A 4 18.54 -19.66 -9.65
N PRO A 5 18.57 -20.73 -10.46
CA PRO A 5 18.36 -22.08 -9.95
C PRO A 5 19.53 -22.49 -9.05
N SER A 6 19.29 -23.39 -8.11
CA SER A 6 20.36 -23.94 -7.25
C SER A 6 21.39 -24.73 -8.07
N ASN A 7 20.97 -25.37 -9.18
CA ASN A 7 21.85 -26.12 -10.07
C ASN A 7 21.54 -25.86 -11.56
N LYS A 8 22.16 -24.84 -12.13
CA LYS A 8 21.99 -24.47 -13.55
C LYS A 8 22.33 -25.60 -14.54
N ARG A 9 23.35 -26.44 -14.23
CA ARG A 9 23.72 -27.55 -15.12
C ARG A 9 22.68 -28.67 -15.12
N ALA A 10 22.02 -28.91 -13.98
CA ALA A 10 20.92 -29.85 -13.91
C ALA A 10 19.68 -29.32 -14.63
N LEU A 11 19.36 -28.02 -14.50
CA LEU A 11 18.29 -27.38 -15.26
C LEU A 11 18.48 -27.56 -16.79
N LEU A 12 19.70 -27.38 -17.30
CA LEU A 12 19.98 -27.62 -18.72
C LEU A 12 19.70 -29.08 -19.14
N LYS A 13 20.02 -30.05 -18.28
CA LYS A 13 19.75 -31.47 -18.56
C LYS A 13 18.24 -31.78 -18.53
N ALA A 14 17.51 -31.18 -17.58
CA ALA A 14 16.05 -31.29 -17.51
C ALA A 14 15.39 -30.67 -18.75
N ALA A 15 15.85 -29.51 -19.20
CA ALA A 15 15.37 -28.84 -20.42
C ALA A 15 15.62 -29.69 -21.69
N LEU A 16 16.70 -30.45 -21.74
CA LEU A 16 17.00 -31.40 -22.82
C LEU A 16 16.26 -32.74 -22.67
N GLY A 17 15.50 -32.96 -21.60
CA GLY A 17 14.83 -34.22 -21.28
C GLY A 17 15.80 -35.38 -21.01
N THR A 18 17.06 -35.09 -20.64
CA THR A 18 18.10 -36.13 -20.33
C THR A 18 18.09 -36.54 -18.87
N ILE A 19 17.43 -35.75 -18.01
CA ILE A 19 17.07 -36.13 -16.64
C ILE A 19 15.59 -35.83 -16.45
N GLU A 20 14.98 -36.44 -15.44
CA GLU A 20 13.61 -36.28 -15.06
C GLU A 20 13.37 -34.86 -14.48
N SER A 21 12.29 -34.18 -14.89
CA SER A 21 11.83 -32.92 -14.31
C SER A 21 11.17 -33.17 -12.96
N ASP A 22 11.12 -32.16 -12.09
CA ASP A 22 10.45 -32.30 -10.79
C ASP A 22 8.93 -32.37 -10.98
N MET A 23 8.38 -31.58 -11.92
CA MET A 23 6.96 -31.56 -12.23
C MET A 23 6.72 -31.27 -13.73
N VAL A 24 5.61 -31.78 -14.25
CA VAL A 24 5.01 -31.33 -15.51
C VAL A 24 3.54 -30.96 -15.27
N ILE A 25 3.13 -29.81 -15.76
CA ILE A 25 1.71 -29.41 -15.84
C ILE A 25 1.27 -29.65 -17.27
N THR A 26 0.28 -30.53 -17.47
CA THR A 26 -0.18 -31.00 -18.78
C THR A 26 -1.57 -30.48 -19.11
N ASN A 27 -1.97 -30.57 -20.38
CA ASN A 27 -3.33 -30.28 -20.80
C ASN A 27 -3.80 -28.89 -20.37
N VAL A 28 -2.96 -27.86 -20.64
CA VAL A 28 -3.27 -26.45 -20.34
C VAL A 28 -3.44 -25.63 -21.60
N GLN A 29 -4.18 -24.55 -21.50
CA GLN A 29 -4.15 -23.42 -22.44
C GLN A 29 -3.13 -22.41 -21.90
N LEU A 30 -1.90 -22.45 -22.42
CA LEU A 30 -0.85 -21.54 -21.98
C LEU A 30 -1.13 -20.12 -22.47
N VAL A 31 -1.21 -19.17 -21.55
CA VAL A 31 -1.27 -17.73 -21.86
C VAL A 31 0.15 -17.19 -21.95
N ASN A 32 0.60 -16.94 -23.16
CA ASN A 32 1.93 -16.40 -23.42
C ASN A 32 1.89 -14.86 -23.42
N VAL A 33 2.20 -14.27 -22.29
CA VAL A 33 2.21 -12.80 -22.10
C VAL A 33 3.30 -12.07 -22.91
N ILE A 34 4.28 -12.81 -23.49
CA ILE A 34 5.34 -12.23 -24.32
C ILE A 34 4.81 -12.00 -25.75
N THR A 35 4.04 -12.96 -26.29
CA THR A 35 3.54 -12.91 -27.67
C THR A 35 2.07 -12.50 -27.77
N GLY A 36 1.31 -12.56 -26.67
CA GLY A 36 -0.14 -12.31 -26.63
C GLY A 36 -0.97 -13.51 -27.10
N GLU A 37 -0.38 -14.69 -27.27
CA GLU A 37 -1.05 -15.89 -27.77
C GLU A 37 -1.56 -16.78 -26.64
N ILE A 38 -2.60 -17.58 -26.97
CA ILE A 38 -3.08 -18.69 -26.12
C ILE A 38 -3.04 -19.96 -26.96
N TYR A 39 -2.35 -20.97 -26.43
CA TYR A 39 -2.19 -22.25 -27.14
C TYR A 39 -2.07 -23.45 -26.18
N PRO A 40 -2.43 -24.68 -26.62
CA PRO A 40 -2.23 -25.90 -25.83
C PRO A 40 -0.74 -26.15 -25.58
N ALA A 41 -0.39 -26.51 -24.33
CA ALA A 41 0.98 -26.83 -23.97
C ALA A 41 1.09 -27.77 -22.77
N ASP A 42 2.29 -28.37 -22.59
CA ASP A 42 2.75 -28.97 -21.35
C ASP A 42 3.96 -28.18 -20.84
N VAL A 43 4.01 -27.90 -19.54
CA VAL A 43 5.07 -27.08 -18.92
C VAL A 43 5.86 -27.90 -17.92
N PHE A 44 7.15 -28.06 -18.18
CA PHE A 44 8.08 -28.83 -17.35
C PHE A 44 8.85 -27.91 -16.40
N VAL A 45 8.90 -28.29 -15.14
CA VAL A 45 9.55 -27.53 -14.06
C VAL A 45 10.68 -28.34 -13.44
N TYR A 46 11.80 -27.69 -13.20
CA TYR A 46 12.94 -28.25 -12.49
C TYR A 46 13.60 -27.20 -11.61
N ASP A 47 13.84 -27.50 -10.33
CA ASP A 47 14.53 -26.62 -9.36
C ASP A 47 13.89 -25.21 -9.29
N GLY A 48 12.57 -25.17 -9.22
CA GLY A 48 11.79 -23.92 -9.16
C GLY A 48 11.72 -23.10 -10.46
N MET A 49 12.32 -23.60 -11.54
CA MET A 49 12.40 -22.92 -12.82
C MET A 49 11.65 -23.68 -13.91
N ILE A 50 11.11 -22.97 -14.88
CA ILE A 50 10.55 -23.57 -16.08
C ILE A 50 11.72 -24.12 -16.92
N ALA A 51 11.74 -25.43 -17.11
CA ALA A 51 12.77 -26.13 -17.88
C ALA A 51 12.41 -26.18 -19.37
N HIS A 52 11.16 -26.51 -19.70
CA HIS A 52 10.69 -26.65 -21.07
C HIS A 52 9.19 -26.36 -21.20
N VAL A 53 8.79 -25.90 -22.38
CA VAL A 53 7.39 -25.73 -22.78
C VAL A 53 7.19 -26.53 -24.07
N GLU A 54 6.42 -27.61 -23.99
CA GLU A 54 6.07 -28.42 -25.15
C GLU A 54 4.72 -27.98 -25.72
N TYR A 55 4.74 -27.40 -26.91
CA TYR A 55 3.53 -26.89 -27.58
C TYR A 55 3.26 -27.56 -28.96
N LYS A 56 4.24 -28.34 -29.49
CA LYS A 56 4.08 -29.01 -30.78
C LYS A 56 3.37 -30.35 -30.66
N GLU A 57 3.75 -31.13 -29.65
CA GLU A 57 3.23 -32.46 -29.39
C GLU A 57 2.89 -32.63 -27.88
N PRO A 58 1.94 -31.83 -27.32
CA PRO A 58 1.57 -31.96 -25.91
C PRO A 58 1.08 -33.36 -25.58
N GLY A 59 1.40 -33.86 -24.39
CA GLY A 59 1.05 -35.22 -23.95
C GLY A 59 2.06 -36.34 -24.32
N LYS A 60 3.07 -36.06 -25.16
CA LYS A 60 3.98 -37.10 -25.69
C LYS A 60 5.07 -37.53 -24.70
N GLU A 61 5.46 -36.68 -23.75
CA GLU A 61 6.62 -36.88 -22.87
C GLU A 61 6.30 -36.94 -21.35
N LEU A 62 5.10 -37.34 -20.98
CA LEU A 62 4.60 -37.31 -19.60
C LEU A 62 5.44 -38.11 -18.60
N SER A 63 6.12 -39.18 -19.06
CA SER A 63 6.94 -40.07 -18.22
C SER A 63 8.28 -39.47 -17.76
N LYS A 64 8.60 -38.24 -18.19
CA LYS A 64 9.85 -37.56 -17.86
C LYS A 64 9.76 -36.61 -16.67
N ALA A 65 8.74 -36.69 -15.84
CA ALA A 65 8.58 -35.89 -14.65
C ALA A 65 8.19 -36.75 -13.43
N LYS A 66 8.72 -36.39 -12.26
CA LYS A 66 8.42 -37.07 -10.99
C LYS A 66 6.95 -36.87 -10.56
N GLN A 67 6.40 -35.68 -10.88
CA GLN A 67 5.00 -35.35 -10.62
C GLN A 67 4.33 -34.87 -11.91
N VAL A 68 3.12 -35.38 -12.15
CA VAL A 68 2.27 -34.97 -13.27
C VAL A 68 1.03 -34.27 -12.68
N VAL A 69 0.78 -33.05 -13.11
CA VAL A 69 -0.41 -32.27 -12.75
C VAL A 69 -1.24 -32.10 -14.01
N ASP A 70 -2.47 -32.63 -14.03
CA ASP A 70 -3.40 -32.37 -15.13
C ASP A 70 -3.99 -30.97 -14.97
N GLY A 71 -3.83 -30.12 -15.97
CA GLY A 71 -4.41 -28.78 -16.04
C GLY A 71 -5.89 -28.78 -16.42
N GLU A 72 -6.45 -29.96 -16.82
CA GLU A 72 -7.87 -30.13 -17.14
C GLU A 72 -8.39 -29.17 -18.23
N GLY A 73 -7.53 -28.73 -19.13
CA GLY A 73 -7.85 -27.76 -20.18
C GLY A 73 -7.95 -26.31 -19.72
N ARG A 74 -7.61 -26.01 -18.45
CA ARG A 74 -7.61 -24.66 -17.88
C ARG A 74 -6.53 -23.77 -18.50
N TYR A 75 -6.69 -22.47 -18.29
CA TYR A 75 -5.64 -21.51 -18.62
C TYR A 75 -4.51 -21.57 -17.58
N LEU A 76 -3.26 -21.60 -18.08
CA LEU A 76 -2.07 -21.47 -17.28
C LEU A 76 -1.49 -20.06 -17.51
N ILE A 77 -1.48 -19.25 -16.47
CA ILE A 77 -1.00 -17.87 -16.50
C ILE A 77 0.17 -17.69 -15.51
N PRO A 78 1.06 -16.68 -15.68
CA PRO A 78 2.06 -16.36 -14.68
C PRO A 78 1.43 -15.95 -13.35
N GLY A 79 2.13 -16.17 -12.22
CA GLY A 79 1.75 -15.65 -10.92
C GLY A 79 1.77 -14.13 -10.90
N PHE A 80 0.80 -13.51 -10.23
CA PHE A 80 0.69 -12.06 -10.16
C PHE A 80 1.82 -11.44 -9.33
N ILE A 81 2.29 -10.28 -9.79
CA ILE A 81 3.32 -9.45 -9.18
C ILE A 81 2.71 -8.08 -8.91
N ASP A 82 2.55 -7.74 -7.66
CA ASP A 82 2.05 -6.44 -7.22
C ASP A 82 3.19 -5.41 -7.27
N ALA A 83 3.00 -4.33 -8.03
CA ALA A 83 4.04 -3.34 -8.26
C ALA A 83 4.31 -2.44 -7.05
N HIS A 84 3.30 -2.26 -6.17
CA HIS A 84 3.39 -1.39 -5.00
C HIS A 84 2.32 -1.75 -3.98
N GLU A 85 2.73 -1.99 -2.73
CA GLU A 85 1.85 -2.40 -1.64
C GLU A 85 2.40 -1.91 -0.29
N HIS A 86 1.49 -1.41 0.56
CA HIS A 86 1.74 -1.19 1.99
C HIS A 86 1.10 -2.33 2.79
N ILE A 87 1.87 -3.33 3.16
CA ILE A 87 1.34 -4.46 3.95
C ILE A 87 0.70 -3.97 5.24
N GLU A 88 1.22 -2.90 5.84
CA GLU A 88 0.70 -2.24 7.04
C GLU A 88 -0.73 -1.72 6.84
N SER A 89 -1.08 -1.21 5.67
CA SER A 89 -2.43 -0.76 5.35
C SER A 89 -3.46 -1.89 5.34
N SER A 90 -3.00 -3.14 5.15
CA SER A 90 -3.85 -4.32 5.39
C SER A 90 -4.10 -4.57 6.88
N MET A 91 -3.37 -3.91 7.77
CA MET A 91 -3.33 -4.10 9.22
C MET A 91 -2.91 -5.52 9.62
N MET A 92 -2.30 -6.29 8.73
CA MET A 92 -1.84 -7.66 8.94
C MET A 92 -0.32 -7.72 9.10
N THR A 93 0.17 -8.72 9.86
CA THR A 93 1.59 -9.06 9.80
C THR A 93 1.95 -9.61 8.42
N PRO A 94 3.22 -9.50 7.95
CA PRO A 94 3.65 -10.06 6.66
C PRO A 94 3.26 -11.53 6.44
N ARG A 95 3.24 -12.33 7.52
CA ARG A 95 2.85 -13.75 7.48
C ARG A 95 1.34 -13.93 7.32
N ASN A 96 0.53 -13.14 8.00
CA ASN A 96 -0.93 -13.18 7.86
C ASN A 96 -1.39 -12.59 6.51
N PHE A 97 -0.71 -11.55 6.02
CA PHE A 97 -0.90 -11.02 4.68
C PHE A 97 -0.66 -12.11 3.61
N ALA A 98 0.47 -12.83 3.69
CA ALA A 98 0.75 -13.94 2.79
C ALA A 98 -0.36 -14.99 2.76
N LYS A 99 -0.91 -15.36 3.94
CA LYS A 99 -2.05 -16.30 4.04
C LYS A 99 -3.30 -15.79 3.31
N GLY A 100 -3.49 -14.47 3.23
CA GLY A 100 -4.62 -13.82 2.56
C GLY A 100 -4.46 -13.71 1.05
N VAL A 101 -3.26 -13.35 0.55
CA VAL A 101 -3.05 -12.98 -0.85
C VAL A 101 -2.64 -14.14 -1.75
N ILE A 102 -1.92 -15.15 -1.23
CA ILE A 102 -1.51 -16.33 -2.02
C ILE A 102 -2.71 -17.05 -2.65
N PRO A 103 -3.83 -17.30 -1.95
CA PRO A 103 -5.01 -17.92 -2.55
C PRO A 103 -5.63 -17.11 -3.70
N ASN A 104 -5.36 -15.80 -3.76
CA ASN A 104 -5.78 -14.89 -4.82
C ASN A 104 -4.81 -14.86 -6.02
N GLY A 105 -3.70 -15.62 -5.94
CA GLY A 105 -2.73 -15.77 -7.05
C GLY A 105 -1.57 -14.77 -7.02
N THR A 106 -1.47 -13.93 -6.01
CA THR A 106 -0.31 -13.05 -5.85
C THR A 106 0.87 -13.84 -5.29
N THR A 107 1.94 -13.94 -6.09
CA THR A 107 3.16 -14.71 -5.75
C THR A 107 4.34 -13.80 -5.41
N THR A 108 4.26 -12.54 -5.77
CA THR A 108 5.28 -11.52 -5.47
C THR A 108 4.60 -10.20 -5.18
N VAL A 109 5.06 -9.48 -4.17
CA VAL A 109 4.71 -8.09 -3.88
C VAL A 109 5.97 -7.27 -3.69
N ILE A 110 5.92 -6.02 -4.14
CA ILE A 110 6.91 -4.98 -3.84
C ILE A 110 6.30 -4.14 -2.73
N THR A 111 6.87 -4.25 -1.52
CA THR A 111 6.34 -3.57 -0.35
C THR A 111 7.18 -2.38 0.04
N ASP A 112 6.51 -1.26 0.29
CA ASP A 112 7.07 -0.06 0.89
C ASP A 112 6.67 0.03 2.36
N PRO A 113 7.54 -0.35 3.30
CA PRO A 113 7.23 -0.32 4.74
C PRO A 113 7.45 1.07 5.36
N HIS A 114 7.06 2.17 4.70
CA HIS A 114 7.27 3.51 5.23
C HIS A 114 6.40 3.81 6.46
N GLU A 115 5.22 3.20 6.56
CA GLU A 115 4.34 3.39 7.69
C GLU A 115 5.00 2.95 9.01
N ILE A 116 5.44 1.70 9.08
CA ILE A 116 6.13 1.19 10.27
C ILE A 116 7.51 1.84 10.46
N ALA A 117 8.16 2.29 9.38
CA ALA A 117 9.42 3.02 9.45
C ALA A 117 9.24 4.39 10.11
N ASN A 118 8.14 5.10 9.85
CA ASN A 118 7.83 6.37 10.50
C ASN A 118 7.59 6.22 12.01
N VAL A 119 7.23 5.02 12.48
CA VAL A 119 7.01 4.74 13.91
C VAL A 119 8.24 4.15 14.58
N CYS A 120 8.87 3.15 13.95
CA CYS A 120 9.88 2.28 14.55
C CYS A 120 11.26 2.39 13.86
N GLY A 121 11.41 3.26 12.87
CA GLY A 121 12.67 3.46 12.15
C GLY A 121 13.19 2.18 11.48
N LEU A 122 14.50 2.01 11.52
CA LEU A 122 15.20 0.84 10.96
C LEU A 122 14.66 -0.48 11.49
N GLU A 123 14.25 -0.52 12.76
CA GLU A 123 13.74 -1.74 13.38
C GLU A 123 12.39 -2.17 12.76
N GLY A 124 11.54 -1.20 12.39
CA GLY A 124 10.30 -1.46 11.68
C GLY A 124 10.53 -2.12 10.31
N VAL A 125 11.44 -1.57 9.50
CA VAL A 125 11.78 -2.15 8.19
C VAL A 125 12.42 -3.54 8.34
N ARG A 126 13.29 -3.73 9.35
CA ARG A 126 13.87 -5.05 9.65
C ARG A 126 12.80 -6.07 10.05
N TYR A 127 11.82 -5.66 10.84
CA TYR A 127 10.69 -6.51 11.19
C TYR A 127 9.94 -6.99 9.94
N MET A 128 9.59 -6.09 9.01
CA MET A 128 8.93 -6.46 7.77
C MET A 128 9.77 -7.41 6.93
N HIS A 129 11.08 -7.17 6.86
CA HIS A 129 12.02 -8.04 6.17
C HIS A 129 12.13 -9.43 6.83
N GLU A 130 12.34 -9.51 8.14
CA GLU A 130 12.56 -10.77 8.86
C GLU A 130 11.28 -11.61 8.95
N SER A 131 10.12 -10.96 9.19
CA SER A 131 8.84 -11.66 9.31
C SER A 131 8.33 -12.22 7.97
N SER A 132 8.83 -11.73 6.86
CA SER A 132 8.54 -12.27 5.52
C SER A 132 9.50 -13.39 5.07
N GLU A 133 10.49 -13.74 5.89
CA GLU A 133 11.44 -14.79 5.54
C GLU A 133 10.79 -16.19 5.52
N GLY A 134 11.13 -16.97 4.47
CA GLY A 134 10.67 -18.36 4.30
C GLY A 134 9.19 -18.50 3.94
N LEU A 135 8.53 -17.42 3.50
CA LEU A 135 7.16 -17.48 3.00
C LEU A 135 7.09 -18.16 1.63
N PRO A 136 5.98 -18.85 1.31
CA PRO A 136 5.74 -19.42 -0.02
C PRO A 136 5.26 -18.35 -1.02
N MET A 137 5.83 -17.15 -0.94
CA MET A 137 5.73 -16.01 -1.85
C MET A 137 6.93 -15.10 -1.66
N ARG A 138 7.16 -14.16 -2.59
CA ARG A 138 8.16 -13.10 -2.42
C ARG A 138 7.51 -11.84 -1.89
N GLN A 139 8.01 -11.36 -0.76
CA GLN A 139 7.83 -9.98 -0.33
C GLN A 139 9.19 -9.29 -0.51
N LEU A 140 9.29 -8.50 -1.57
CA LEU A 140 10.47 -7.71 -1.91
C LEU A 140 10.30 -6.32 -1.32
N ILE A 141 11.38 -5.76 -0.79
CA ILE A 141 11.30 -4.53 -0.01
C ILE A 141 11.96 -3.39 -0.79
N ASP A 142 11.23 -2.31 -0.92
CA ASP A 142 11.78 -1.01 -1.26
C ASP A 142 12.04 -0.22 0.03
N ILE A 143 13.18 0.48 0.10
CA ILE A 143 13.57 1.21 1.30
C ILE A 143 12.79 2.52 1.36
N PRO A 144 12.08 2.82 2.46
CA PRO A 144 11.34 4.07 2.60
C PRO A 144 12.19 5.32 2.41
N SER A 145 11.75 6.26 1.57
CA SER A 145 12.38 7.56 1.36
C SER A 145 11.72 8.69 2.17
N CYS A 146 10.48 8.48 2.60
CA CYS A 146 9.58 9.47 3.20
C CYS A 146 9.42 9.25 4.72
N VAL A 147 10.53 9.33 5.45
CA VAL A 147 10.57 9.19 6.91
C VAL A 147 11.30 10.39 7.50
N PRO A 148 10.56 11.43 7.98
CA PRO A 148 9.15 11.71 7.70
C PRO A 148 8.90 12.14 6.25
N ALA A 149 7.62 12.23 5.85
CA ALA A 149 7.24 12.65 4.49
C ALA A 149 7.68 14.10 4.21
N VAL A 150 7.46 15.03 5.14
CA VAL A 150 7.87 16.44 5.02
C VAL A 150 8.58 16.91 6.29
N PRO A 151 9.92 16.77 6.35
CA PRO A 151 10.71 17.21 7.51
C PRO A 151 10.44 18.66 7.90
N GLY A 152 10.25 18.92 9.20
CA GLY A 152 10.02 20.24 9.78
C GLY A 152 8.55 20.72 9.77
N LEU A 153 7.64 20.00 9.11
CA LEU A 153 6.19 20.27 9.13
C LEU A 153 5.40 19.22 9.91
N GLU A 154 6.05 18.13 10.28
CA GLU A 154 5.54 17.04 11.12
C GLU A 154 6.70 16.40 11.89
N ASN A 155 6.39 15.70 12.99
CA ASN A 155 7.35 14.87 13.70
C ASN A 155 6.93 13.39 13.61
N ALA A 156 7.83 12.54 13.17
CA ALA A 156 7.70 11.09 13.14
C ALA A 156 8.62 10.43 14.19
N GLY A 157 8.52 9.11 14.34
CA GLY A 157 9.35 8.32 15.26
C GLY A 157 10.79 8.11 14.77
N ALA A 158 11.07 8.45 13.50
CA ALA A 158 12.42 8.32 12.93
C ALA A 158 12.65 9.35 11.81
N GLU A 159 13.92 9.47 11.40
CA GLU A 159 14.33 10.21 10.22
C GLU A 159 15.29 9.35 9.39
N PHE A 160 15.02 9.24 8.08
CA PHE A 160 15.88 8.53 7.14
C PHE A 160 16.66 9.50 6.29
N LEU A 161 17.98 9.35 6.37
CA LEU A 161 18.98 9.98 5.53
C LEU A 161 19.78 8.89 4.79
N VAL A 162 20.78 9.26 4.02
CA VAL A 162 21.62 8.31 3.27
C VAL A 162 22.18 7.18 4.15
N LYS A 163 22.51 7.45 5.42
CA LYS A 163 23.05 6.45 6.34
C LYS A 163 22.06 5.32 6.62
N GLU A 164 20.79 5.64 6.88
CA GLU A 164 19.72 4.67 7.13
C GLU A 164 19.43 3.86 5.87
N ILE A 165 19.41 4.53 4.70
CA ILE A 165 19.25 3.90 3.38
C ILE A 165 20.41 2.94 3.10
N GLU A 166 21.67 3.35 3.37
CA GLU A 166 22.84 2.50 3.18
C GLU A 166 22.78 1.22 4.02
N GLU A 167 22.38 1.34 5.29
CA GLU A 167 22.25 0.22 6.22
C GLU A 167 21.22 -0.81 5.70
N LEU A 168 20.03 -0.34 5.34
CA LEU A 168 18.95 -1.21 4.83
C LEU A 168 19.25 -1.80 3.46
N SER A 169 19.97 -1.09 2.58
CA SER A 169 20.30 -1.54 1.23
C SER A 169 21.23 -2.76 1.18
N SER A 170 21.74 -3.20 2.33
CA SER A 170 22.54 -4.41 2.47
C SER A 170 21.72 -5.67 2.76
N LEU A 171 20.43 -5.51 3.07
CA LEU A 171 19.54 -6.64 3.36
C LEU A 171 19.20 -7.41 2.07
N GLU A 172 19.10 -8.73 2.19
CA GLU A 172 18.57 -9.56 1.09
C GLU A 172 17.13 -9.17 0.80
N ARG A 173 16.66 -9.30 -0.42
CA ARG A 173 15.31 -8.95 -0.89
C ARG A 173 14.97 -7.46 -0.86
N VAL A 174 15.92 -6.59 -0.54
CA VAL A 174 15.82 -5.17 -0.83
C VAL A 174 16.16 -4.96 -2.31
N ILE A 175 15.25 -4.36 -3.07
CA ILE A 175 15.39 -4.20 -4.53
C ILE A 175 15.42 -2.74 -4.99
N GLY A 176 14.94 -1.80 -4.18
CA GLY A 176 14.79 -0.42 -4.60
C GLY A 176 14.65 0.58 -3.46
N LEU A 177 14.44 1.83 -3.88
CA LEU A 177 13.93 2.92 -3.07
C LEU A 177 12.41 2.96 -3.23
N ALA A 178 11.70 3.01 -2.14
CA ALA A 178 10.26 3.15 -2.11
C ALA A 178 9.80 4.52 -2.64
N GLU A 179 8.51 4.69 -2.78
CA GLU A 179 7.90 5.87 -3.38
C GLU A 179 8.50 7.20 -2.89
N VAL A 180 8.92 8.02 -3.84
CA VAL A 180 9.48 9.35 -3.57
C VAL A 180 8.34 10.37 -3.59
N MET A 181 7.65 10.52 -2.44
CA MET A 181 6.49 11.40 -2.29
C MET A 181 6.84 12.89 -2.31
N ASP A 182 8.03 13.28 -1.84
CA ASP A 182 8.49 14.67 -1.94
C ASP A 182 9.00 14.97 -3.35
N PHE A 183 8.08 14.89 -4.34
CA PHE A 183 8.40 15.16 -5.73
C PHE A 183 8.89 16.59 -5.95
N LEU A 184 8.48 17.56 -5.12
CA LEU A 184 8.97 18.93 -5.19
C LEU A 184 10.45 19.03 -4.83
N ALA A 185 10.91 18.27 -3.84
CA ALA A 185 12.32 18.19 -3.49
C ALA A 185 13.16 17.64 -4.67
N VAL A 186 12.66 16.62 -5.37
CA VAL A 186 13.32 16.10 -6.59
C VAL A 186 13.38 17.15 -7.69
N ILE A 187 12.25 17.77 -8.02
CA ILE A 187 12.15 18.79 -9.09
C ILE A 187 13.04 20.00 -8.81
N ASN A 188 13.14 20.41 -7.54
CA ASN A 188 13.97 21.54 -7.11
C ASN A 188 15.43 21.17 -6.87
N GLY A 189 15.78 19.88 -6.84
CA GLY A 189 17.12 19.41 -6.57
C GLY A 189 17.54 19.62 -5.10
N GLU A 190 16.64 19.40 -4.14
CA GLU A 190 16.93 19.55 -2.71
C GLU A 190 17.89 18.47 -2.21
N ASP A 191 18.92 18.87 -1.49
CA ASP A 191 20.09 18.03 -1.12
C ASP A 191 19.68 16.70 -0.49
N ARG A 192 18.77 16.70 0.50
CA ARG A 192 18.36 15.47 1.22
C ARG A 192 17.87 14.39 0.26
N MET A 193 16.93 14.73 -0.62
CA MET A 193 16.32 13.76 -1.51
C MET A 193 17.27 13.36 -2.64
N MET A 194 18.00 14.31 -3.18
CA MET A 194 18.99 14.03 -4.24
C MET A 194 20.14 13.16 -3.75
N ASP A 195 20.63 13.36 -2.52
CA ASP A 195 21.67 12.51 -1.93
C ASP A 195 21.21 11.06 -1.77
N ILE A 196 19.96 10.83 -1.36
CA ILE A 196 19.33 9.50 -1.25
C ILE A 196 19.22 8.85 -2.64
N ILE A 197 18.66 9.56 -3.62
CA ILE A 197 18.50 9.08 -4.99
C ILE A 197 19.85 8.74 -5.62
N ASP A 198 20.82 9.64 -5.52
CA ASP A 198 22.18 9.46 -6.04
C ASP A 198 22.88 8.24 -5.44
N PHE A 199 22.64 7.95 -4.14
CA PHE A 199 23.16 6.77 -3.48
C PHE A 199 22.55 5.48 -4.08
N MET A 200 21.23 5.45 -4.26
CA MET A 200 20.51 4.29 -4.79
C MET A 200 20.85 4.05 -6.27
N ASP A 201 20.96 5.11 -7.06
CA ASP A 201 21.39 5.05 -8.47
C ASP A 201 22.80 4.45 -8.61
N LYS A 202 23.75 4.86 -7.75
CA LYS A 202 25.11 4.31 -7.73
C LYS A 202 25.13 2.82 -7.40
N LYS A 203 24.13 2.33 -6.66
CA LYS A 203 23.95 0.89 -6.39
C LYS A 203 23.26 0.16 -7.54
N GLY A 204 22.68 0.86 -8.49
CA GLY A 204 21.89 0.29 -9.60
C GLY A 204 20.58 -0.34 -9.14
N LEU A 205 19.99 0.19 -8.08
CA LEU A 205 18.73 -0.26 -7.52
C LEU A 205 17.56 0.54 -8.14
N TYR A 206 16.38 -0.05 -8.12
CA TYR A 206 15.14 0.51 -8.62
C TYR A 206 14.70 1.74 -7.82
N LEU A 207 14.06 2.72 -8.46
CA LEU A 207 13.59 3.96 -7.85
C LEU A 207 12.08 4.10 -8.11
N GLN A 208 11.28 3.89 -7.10
CA GLN A 208 9.84 4.03 -7.19
C GLN A 208 9.42 5.49 -7.01
N GLY A 209 8.42 5.91 -7.76
CA GLY A 209 7.97 7.30 -7.77
C GLY A 209 6.54 7.48 -7.27
N HIS A 210 6.27 8.75 -6.90
CA HIS A 210 4.96 9.23 -6.47
C HIS A 210 4.80 10.67 -6.96
N ALA A 211 4.07 10.88 -8.05
CA ALA A 211 4.03 12.18 -8.73
C ALA A 211 2.60 12.55 -9.20
N PRO A 212 1.62 12.75 -8.25
CA PRO A 212 0.27 13.15 -8.60
C PRO A 212 0.24 14.55 -9.23
N TYR A 213 -0.52 14.72 -10.32
CA TYR A 213 -0.69 15.99 -11.03
C TYR A 213 0.61 16.59 -11.61
N VAL A 214 1.71 15.85 -11.64
CA VAL A 214 2.97 16.32 -12.21
C VAL A 214 2.94 16.15 -13.73
N SER A 215 3.09 17.23 -14.48
CA SER A 215 2.99 17.29 -15.94
C SER A 215 4.02 18.24 -16.56
N GLY A 216 4.17 18.21 -17.88
CA GLY A 216 5.01 19.11 -18.65
C GLY A 216 6.47 19.10 -18.23
N ARG A 217 7.02 20.28 -17.99
CA ARG A 217 8.43 20.41 -17.59
C ARG A 217 8.72 19.88 -16.19
N MET A 218 7.72 19.89 -15.29
CA MET A 218 7.88 19.32 -13.95
C MET A 218 7.99 17.79 -14.03
N LEU A 219 7.18 17.13 -14.87
CA LEU A 219 7.32 15.70 -15.13
C LEU A 219 8.69 15.35 -15.71
N SER A 220 9.15 16.13 -16.68
CA SER A 220 10.48 15.95 -17.26
C SER A 220 11.60 16.12 -16.22
N ALA A 221 11.48 17.10 -15.32
CA ALA A 221 12.45 17.31 -14.23
C ALA A 221 12.44 16.15 -13.24
N TYR A 222 11.25 15.68 -12.84
CA TYR A 222 11.10 14.54 -11.94
C TYR A 222 11.74 13.26 -12.52
N LEU A 223 11.44 12.93 -13.78
CA LEU A 223 12.05 11.78 -14.48
C LEU A 223 13.58 11.91 -14.63
N CYS A 224 14.08 13.13 -14.91
CA CYS A 224 15.52 13.40 -14.93
C CYS A 224 16.16 13.29 -13.54
N GLY A 225 15.38 13.43 -12.48
CA GLY A 225 15.79 13.26 -11.09
C GLY A 225 15.92 11.80 -10.63
N GLY A 226 15.44 10.83 -11.43
CA GLY A 226 15.64 9.40 -11.19
C GLY A 226 14.37 8.55 -11.08
N PRO A 227 13.38 8.89 -10.21
CA PRO A 227 12.18 8.07 -10.10
C PRO A 227 11.40 8.01 -11.41
N ASN A 228 10.97 6.80 -11.81
CA ASN A 228 10.37 6.59 -13.13
C ASN A 228 9.05 5.80 -13.12
N THR A 229 8.39 5.72 -11.96
CA THR A 229 7.08 5.08 -11.80
C THR A 229 6.07 6.02 -11.14
N CYS A 230 4.78 5.72 -11.24
CA CYS A 230 3.75 6.44 -10.49
C CYS A 230 2.44 5.66 -10.40
N HIS A 231 1.98 5.40 -9.17
CA HIS A 231 0.65 4.83 -8.88
C HIS A 231 -0.42 5.89 -8.57
N GLU A 232 -0.03 7.16 -8.37
CA GLU A 232 -0.89 8.29 -8.02
C GLU A 232 -1.47 9.06 -9.23
N THR A 233 -1.53 8.42 -10.39
CA THR A 233 -2.09 9.03 -11.60
C THR A 233 -3.59 9.26 -11.45
N ARG A 234 -4.08 10.48 -11.71
CA ARG A 234 -5.44 10.91 -11.35
C ARG A 234 -6.43 10.91 -12.51
N ASP A 235 -5.97 11.13 -13.72
CA ASP A 235 -6.85 11.19 -14.89
C ASP A 235 -6.19 10.62 -16.16
N SER A 236 -6.99 10.54 -17.21
CA SER A 236 -6.62 9.96 -18.50
C SER A 236 -5.49 10.71 -19.23
N ASP A 237 -5.47 12.03 -19.15
CA ASP A 237 -4.47 12.84 -19.83
C ASP A 237 -3.12 12.70 -19.12
N GLU A 238 -3.12 12.71 -17.80
CA GLU A 238 -1.95 12.48 -16.96
C GLU A 238 -1.35 11.09 -17.23
N ALA A 239 -2.19 10.03 -17.28
CA ALA A 239 -1.75 8.67 -17.60
C ALA A 239 -1.03 8.58 -18.94
N LEU A 240 -1.63 9.17 -19.97
CA LEU A 240 -1.08 9.16 -21.32
C LEU A 240 0.22 9.97 -21.42
N GLU A 241 0.30 11.12 -20.76
CA GLU A 241 1.50 11.94 -20.73
C GLU A 241 2.67 11.22 -20.04
N LYS A 242 2.44 10.59 -18.89
CA LYS A 242 3.45 9.84 -18.15
C LYS A 242 4.03 8.69 -19.00
N ILE A 243 3.18 7.84 -19.57
CA ILE A 243 3.63 6.74 -20.43
C ILE A 243 4.37 7.23 -21.66
N ARG A 244 3.93 8.33 -22.31
CA ARG A 244 4.62 8.95 -23.45
C ARG A 244 6.01 9.45 -23.13
N ASN A 245 6.24 9.84 -21.88
CA ASN A 245 7.55 10.28 -21.39
C ASN A 245 8.40 9.13 -20.82
N GLY A 246 7.95 7.87 -20.93
CA GLY A 246 8.71 6.69 -20.51
C GLY A 246 8.54 6.31 -19.04
N MET A 247 7.62 6.95 -18.31
CA MET A 247 7.28 6.58 -16.95
C MET A 247 6.44 5.31 -16.94
N PHE A 248 6.67 4.41 -16.00
CA PHE A 248 5.72 3.35 -15.69
C PHE A 248 4.53 3.92 -14.92
N VAL A 249 3.34 3.49 -15.27
CA VAL A 249 2.11 3.85 -14.58
C VAL A 249 1.52 2.60 -13.95
N ASP A 250 1.48 2.59 -12.62
CA ASP A 250 0.97 1.49 -11.80
C ASP A 250 -0.48 1.81 -11.48
N ALA A 251 -1.38 1.36 -12.35
CA ALA A 251 -2.80 1.59 -12.14
C ALA A 251 -3.28 0.76 -10.93
N ARG A 252 -4.01 1.42 -10.01
CA ARG A 252 -4.42 0.83 -8.75
C ARG A 252 -5.92 0.86 -8.53
N ASP A 253 -6.43 -0.20 -7.89
CA ASP A 253 -7.71 -0.19 -7.21
C ASP A 253 -7.47 -0.62 -5.76
N SER A 254 -7.24 0.38 -4.89
CA SER A 254 -7.01 0.19 -3.46
C SER A 254 -8.32 0.26 -2.66
N SER A 255 -8.25 0.07 -1.35
CA SER A 255 -9.39 0.30 -0.46
C SER A 255 -9.68 1.79 -0.24
N ILE A 256 -8.74 2.67 -0.61
CA ILE A 256 -8.85 4.14 -0.47
C ILE A 256 -9.17 4.80 -1.82
N THR A 257 -8.40 4.49 -2.86
CA THR A 257 -8.44 5.17 -4.16
C THR A 257 -8.43 4.16 -5.29
N LYS A 258 -9.20 4.43 -6.34
CA LYS A 258 -9.29 3.60 -7.55
C LYS A 258 -9.03 4.49 -8.77
N ASN A 259 -8.13 4.05 -9.66
CA ASN A 259 -7.79 4.81 -10.87
C ASN A 259 -7.62 3.93 -12.12
N VAL A 260 -7.82 2.62 -12.02
CA VAL A 260 -7.66 1.68 -13.16
C VAL A 260 -8.50 2.11 -14.36
N LYS A 261 -9.73 2.57 -14.12
CA LYS A 261 -10.63 3.03 -15.19
C LYS A 261 -10.06 4.26 -15.90
N GLU A 262 -9.69 5.28 -15.16
CA GLU A 262 -9.19 6.56 -15.68
C GLU A 262 -7.88 6.35 -16.43
N VAL A 263 -6.97 5.56 -15.88
CA VAL A 263 -5.70 5.21 -16.52
C VAL A 263 -5.96 4.45 -17.82
N TYR A 264 -6.78 3.40 -17.81
CA TYR A 264 -7.09 2.62 -19.01
C TYR A 264 -7.76 3.47 -20.10
N GLU A 265 -8.73 4.32 -19.75
CA GLU A 265 -9.37 5.25 -20.69
C GLU A 265 -8.33 6.16 -21.39
N GLY A 266 -7.31 6.62 -20.66
CA GLY A 266 -6.23 7.44 -21.22
C GLY A 266 -5.32 6.68 -22.19
N VAL A 267 -5.07 5.41 -21.91
CA VAL A 267 -4.06 4.64 -22.66
C VAL A 267 -4.61 3.61 -23.64
N LYS A 268 -5.92 3.34 -23.66
CA LYS A 268 -6.54 2.30 -24.54
C LYS A 268 -6.28 2.51 -26.04
N GLY A 269 -5.89 3.71 -26.45
CA GLY A 269 -5.55 4.04 -27.86
C GLY A 269 -4.09 3.83 -28.24
N ILE A 270 -3.18 3.51 -27.29
CA ILE A 270 -1.78 3.25 -27.60
C ILE A 270 -1.59 1.81 -28.08
N LYS A 271 -0.49 1.58 -28.80
CA LYS A 271 -0.21 0.24 -29.35
C LYS A 271 0.49 -0.70 -28.36
N PHE A 272 1.34 -0.17 -27.50
CA PHE A 272 2.18 -0.94 -26.59
C PHE A 272 1.90 -0.54 -25.15
N PHE A 273 1.64 -1.52 -24.30
CA PHE A 273 1.30 -1.35 -22.89
C PHE A 273 2.46 -1.73 -21.96
N ASP A 274 3.71 -1.71 -22.46
CA ASP A 274 4.87 -2.20 -21.70
C ASP A 274 5.22 -1.36 -20.47
N HIS A 275 4.71 -0.13 -20.39
CA HIS A 275 4.83 0.79 -19.25
C HIS A 275 3.54 0.92 -18.43
N LEU A 276 2.60 0.00 -18.58
CA LEU A 276 1.43 -0.10 -17.73
C LEU A 276 1.59 -1.30 -16.81
N CYS A 277 1.57 -1.05 -15.51
CA CYS A 277 1.58 -2.05 -14.46
C CYS A 277 0.33 -1.91 -13.58
N PHE A 278 0.13 -2.85 -12.66
CA PHE A 278 -0.95 -2.82 -11.68
C PHE A 278 -0.40 -2.99 -10.27
N CYS A 279 -1.06 -2.32 -9.31
CA CYS A 279 -0.77 -2.45 -7.89
C CYS A 279 -2.05 -2.41 -7.06
N THR A 280 -1.94 -2.77 -5.78
CA THR A 280 -3.03 -2.69 -4.81
C THR A 280 -2.87 -1.51 -3.88
N ASP A 281 -1.66 -1.05 -3.62
CA ASP A 281 -1.36 0.06 -2.73
C ASP A 281 -1.96 -0.16 -1.33
N ASP A 282 -2.88 0.65 -0.86
CA ASP A 282 -3.56 0.52 0.44
C ASP A 282 -4.74 -0.46 0.36
N ARG A 283 -4.54 -1.74 0.64
CA ARG A 283 -5.63 -2.71 0.60
C ARG A 283 -5.86 -3.38 1.95
N GLU A 284 -7.04 -3.18 2.54
CA GLU A 284 -7.35 -3.70 3.86
C GLU A 284 -7.71 -5.20 3.88
N ALA A 285 -7.58 -5.82 5.05
CA ALA A 285 -7.80 -7.26 5.25
C ALA A 285 -9.18 -7.74 4.81
N ASP A 286 -10.23 -6.93 5.00
CA ASP A 286 -11.60 -7.25 4.62
C ASP A 286 -11.74 -7.41 3.10
N ASP A 287 -11.19 -6.48 2.34
CA ASP A 287 -11.17 -6.52 0.88
C ASP A 287 -10.34 -7.70 0.35
N ILE A 288 -9.16 -7.95 0.93
CA ILE A 288 -8.30 -9.08 0.54
C ILE A 288 -9.03 -10.40 0.68
N LEU A 289 -9.79 -10.59 1.77
CA LEU A 289 -10.46 -11.86 2.05
C LEU A 289 -11.77 -12.06 1.28
N HIS A 290 -12.51 -11.00 0.97
CA HIS A 290 -13.86 -11.11 0.44
C HIS A 290 -13.98 -10.68 -1.03
N VAL A 291 -13.10 -9.78 -1.50
CA VAL A 291 -13.09 -9.28 -2.88
C VAL A 291 -11.95 -9.89 -3.68
N GLY A 292 -10.75 -9.86 -3.13
CA GLY A 292 -9.51 -10.35 -3.73
C GLY A 292 -8.34 -9.39 -3.52
N HIS A 293 -7.23 -9.67 -4.17
CA HIS A 293 -6.01 -8.86 -4.16
C HIS A 293 -5.73 -8.33 -5.58
N LEU A 294 -4.51 -8.47 -6.10
CA LEU A 294 -4.16 -8.00 -7.44
C LEU A 294 -5.03 -8.64 -8.56
N ASN A 295 -5.53 -9.87 -8.36
CA ASN A 295 -6.51 -10.48 -9.27
C ASN A 295 -7.80 -9.65 -9.43
N ASP A 296 -8.20 -8.89 -8.41
CA ASP A 296 -9.35 -7.98 -8.46
C ASP A 296 -9.06 -6.76 -9.33
N VAL A 297 -7.87 -6.17 -9.19
CA VAL A 297 -7.40 -5.04 -10.03
C VAL A 297 -7.37 -5.45 -11.51
N VAL A 298 -6.86 -6.66 -11.80
CA VAL A 298 -6.83 -7.20 -13.18
C VAL A 298 -8.25 -7.41 -13.70
N ARG A 299 -9.17 -7.97 -12.88
CA ARG A 299 -10.60 -8.10 -13.26
C ARG A 299 -11.25 -6.76 -13.57
N ALA A 300 -10.95 -5.73 -12.76
CA ALA A 300 -11.46 -4.38 -12.99
C ALA A 300 -11.01 -3.85 -14.36
N ALA A 301 -9.72 -3.97 -14.70
CA ALA A 301 -9.20 -3.55 -16.01
C ALA A 301 -9.90 -4.28 -17.17
N ILE A 302 -10.09 -5.59 -17.06
CA ILE A 302 -10.80 -6.39 -18.06
C ILE A 302 -12.27 -5.94 -18.17
N SER A 303 -12.94 -5.66 -17.06
CA SER A 303 -14.32 -5.18 -17.05
C SER A 303 -14.51 -3.82 -17.75
N TYR A 304 -13.47 -2.99 -17.78
CA TYR A 304 -13.43 -1.73 -18.52
C TYR A 304 -13.07 -1.93 -20.01
N GLY A 305 -12.83 -3.16 -20.45
CA GLY A 305 -12.61 -3.52 -21.86
C GLY A 305 -11.14 -3.75 -22.24
N MET A 306 -10.22 -3.87 -21.28
CA MET A 306 -8.86 -4.29 -21.57
C MET A 306 -8.84 -5.75 -22.01
N ASP A 307 -7.99 -6.06 -23.01
CA ASP A 307 -7.77 -7.44 -23.42
C ASP A 307 -7.19 -8.27 -22.25
N PRO A 308 -7.75 -9.45 -21.92
CA PRO A 308 -7.32 -10.22 -20.75
C PRO A 308 -5.84 -10.58 -20.74
N VAL A 309 -5.24 -10.90 -21.89
CA VAL A 309 -3.80 -11.24 -21.95
C VAL A 309 -2.94 -10.00 -21.67
N THR A 310 -3.36 -8.85 -22.17
CA THR A 310 -2.72 -7.56 -21.90
C THR A 310 -2.82 -7.19 -20.41
N ALA A 311 -3.99 -7.37 -19.79
CA ALA A 311 -4.18 -7.09 -18.37
C ALA A 311 -3.32 -8.01 -17.48
N ILE A 312 -3.26 -9.32 -17.81
CA ILE A 312 -2.38 -10.28 -17.13
C ILE A 312 -0.91 -9.88 -17.31
N LYS A 313 -0.50 -9.48 -18.53
CA LYS A 313 0.86 -9.00 -18.81
C LYS A 313 1.22 -7.81 -17.92
N SER A 314 0.29 -6.87 -17.72
CA SER A 314 0.50 -5.69 -16.87
C SER A 314 0.69 -6.04 -15.39
N ALA A 315 0.02 -7.09 -14.89
CA ALA A 315 0.17 -7.59 -13.53
C ALA A 315 1.29 -8.63 -13.34
N THR A 316 2.12 -8.87 -14.36
CA THR A 316 3.13 -9.95 -14.31
C THR A 316 4.42 -9.54 -15.00
N TYR A 317 4.49 -9.65 -16.33
CA TYR A 317 5.69 -9.43 -17.12
C TYR A 317 6.16 -7.98 -17.12
N ASN A 318 5.23 -7.01 -17.20
CA ASN A 318 5.58 -5.60 -17.19
C ASN A 318 6.15 -5.20 -15.83
N THR A 319 5.47 -5.57 -14.73
CA THR A 319 5.96 -5.32 -13.36
C THR A 319 7.34 -5.94 -13.13
N ALA A 320 7.56 -7.18 -13.61
CA ALA A 320 8.89 -7.78 -13.50
C ALA A 320 9.98 -6.99 -14.26
N ARG A 321 9.63 -6.30 -15.34
CA ARG A 321 10.55 -5.42 -16.09
C ARG A 321 10.79 -4.11 -15.39
N GLU A 322 9.75 -3.51 -14.84
CA GLU A 322 9.79 -2.31 -14.03
C GLU A 322 10.78 -2.47 -12.86
N ILE A 323 10.64 -3.54 -12.08
CA ILE A 323 11.49 -3.83 -10.91
C ILE A 323 12.84 -4.49 -11.28
N HIS A 324 13.21 -4.54 -12.55
CA HIS A 324 14.45 -5.07 -13.08
C HIS A 324 14.72 -6.55 -12.76
N ILE A 325 13.67 -7.40 -12.62
CA ILE A 325 13.81 -8.86 -12.47
C ILE A 325 13.54 -9.54 -13.82
N GLU A 326 14.60 -9.96 -14.50
CA GLU A 326 14.56 -10.37 -15.91
C GLU A 326 13.78 -11.66 -16.18
N ASN A 327 13.73 -12.60 -15.24
CA ASN A 327 13.17 -13.94 -15.43
C ASN A 327 12.00 -14.26 -14.50
N LEU A 328 11.17 -13.26 -14.27
CA LEU A 328 9.91 -13.35 -13.52
C LEU A 328 8.74 -12.88 -14.40
N GLY A 329 7.53 -13.31 -14.09
CA GLY A 329 6.29 -12.80 -14.69
C GLY A 329 5.96 -13.35 -16.08
N ALA A 330 6.61 -14.42 -16.55
CA ALA A 330 6.26 -15.10 -17.78
C ALA A 330 6.48 -16.63 -17.67
N ILE A 331 5.77 -17.40 -18.48
CA ILE A 331 5.93 -18.85 -18.57
C ILE A 331 6.80 -19.16 -19.79
N ALA A 332 8.11 -19.25 -19.58
CA ALA A 332 9.09 -19.52 -20.61
C ALA A 332 10.34 -20.22 -20.02
N PRO A 333 11.11 -21.00 -20.80
CA PRO A 333 12.30 -21.65 -20.30
C PRO A 333 13.29 -20.68 -19.64
N GLY A 334 13.74 -21.01 -18.42
CA GLY A 334 14.64 -20.19 -17.61
C GLY A 334 13.95 -19.12 -16.76
N TYR A 335 12.62 -18.99 -16.83
CA TYR A 335 11.82 -18.17 -15.92
C TYR A 335 11.49 -18.96 -14.64
N VAL A 336 11.19 -18.23 -13.59
CA VAL A 336 10.71 -18.80 -12.32
C VAL A 336 9.33 -19.42 -12.53
N ALA A 337 9.10 -20.58 -11.93
CA ALA A 337 7.86 -21.35 -12.08
C ALA A 337 6.76 -20.88 -11.10
N ASP A 338 6.45 -19.58 -11.13
CA ASP A 338 5.30 -18.99 -10.44
C ASP A 338 4.13 -18.96 -11.42
N MET A 339 3.08 -19.76 -11.16
CA MET A 339 2.03 -20.01 -12.14
C MET A 339 0.68 -20.19 -11.47
N LEU A 340 -0.37 -19.84 -12.20
CA LEU A 340 -1.76 -20.04 -11.77
C LEU A 340 -2.51 -20.88 -12.80
N LEU A 341 -3.30 -21.85 -12.34
CA LEU A 341 -4.35 -22.46 -13.13
C LEU A 341 -5.66 -21.76 -12.84
N VAL A 342 -6.32 -21.23 -13.88
CA VAL A 342 -7.61 -20.53 -13.78
C VAL A 342 -8.62 -21.09 -14.78
N ASP A 343 -9.90 -21.12 -14.39
CA ASP A 343 -10.97 -21.60 -15.27
C ASP A 343 -11.38 -20.54 -16.33
N SER A 344 -11.26 -19.26 -15.98
CA SER A 344 -11.65 -18.12 -16.81
C SER A 344 -10.64 -16.99 -16.68
N LEU A 345 -10.32 -16.33 -17.79
CA LEU A 345 -9.46 -15.15 -17.82
C LEU A 345 -10.20 -13.88 -17.38
N GLU A 346 -11.53 -13.90 -17.37
CA GLU A 346 -12.37 -12.79 -16.90
C GLU A 346 -12.58 -12.86 -15.38
N GLU A 347 -12.72 -14.06 -14.79
CA GLU A 347 -12.94 -14.22 -13.35
C GLU A 347 -11.65 -14.24 -12.54
N LEU A 348 -10.57 -14.78 -13.11
CA LEU A 348 -9.23 -14.86 -12.49
C LEU A 348 -9.27 -15.39 -11.04
N LYS A 349 -10.08 -16.43 -10.81
CA LYS A 349 -10.10 -17.18 -9.56
C LYS A 349 -9.16 -18.37 -9.69
N PRO A 350 -8.03 -18.42 -8.97
CA PRO A 350 -7.10 -19.53 -9.11
C PRO A 350 -7.68 -20.85 -8.58
N ALA A 351 -7.71 -21.87 -9.46
CA ALA A 351 -7.94 -23.25 -9.04
C ALA A 351 -6.70 -23.81 -8.36
N LYS A 352 -5.50 -23.47 -8.86
CA LYS A 352 -4.22 -23.82 -8.24
C LYS A 352 -3.23 -22.65 -8.36
N VAL A 353 -2.42 -22.46 -7.33
CA VAL A 353 -1.32 -21.48 -7.28
C VAL A 353 -0.02 -22.23 -7.05
N PHE A 354 0.95 -22.00 -7.92
CA PHE A 354 2.30 -22.55 -7.83
C PHE A 354 3.30 -21.43 -7.58
N PHE A 355 4.16 -21.63 -6.58
CA PHE A 355 5.29 -20.76 -6.28
C PHE A 355 6.59 -21.55 -6.38
N GLY A 356 7.48 -21.16 -7.29
CA GLY A 356 8.68 -21.93 -7.59
C GLY A 356 8.38 -23.38 -7.96
N GLY A 357 7.26 -23.65 -8.66
CA GLY A 357 6.79 -24.97 -9.01
C GLY A 357 6.16 -25.78 -7.86
N GLN A 358 6.10 -25.26 -6.65
CA GLN A 358 5.43 -25.90 -5.51
C GLN A 358 3.96 -25.46 -5.46
N LEU A 359 3.03 -26.40 -5.27
CA LEU A 359 1.62 -26.06 -5.03
C LEU A 359 1.49 -25.39 -3.66
N VAL A 360 1.02 -24.12 -3.65
CA VAL A 360 0.92 -23.32 -2.42
C VAL A 360 -0.53 -22.99 -2.04
N ALA A 361 -1.44 -22.95 -3.02
CA ALA A 361 -2.88 -22.81 -2.76
C ALA A 361 -3.71 -23.60 -3.78
N GLU A 362 -4.87 -24.06 -3.36
CA GLU A 362 -5.82 -24.80 -4.19
C GLU A 362 -7.26 -24.40 -3.82
N ASN A 363 -8.08 -24.11 -4.84
CA ASN A 363 -9.51 -23.73 -4.69
C ASN A 363 -9.74 -22.61 -3.64
N GLY A 364 -8.92 -21.56 -3.68
CA GLY A 364 -9.01 -20.44 -2.75
C GLY A 364 -8.56 -20.75 -1.31
N GLN A 365 -7.88 -21.87 -1.10
CA GLN A 365 -7.37 -22.27 0.21
C GLN A 365 -5.84 -22.39 0.15
N LEU A 366 -5.16 -21.81 1.13
CA LEU A 366 -3.72 -22.02 1.29
C LEU A 366 -3.49 -23.51 1.68
N VAL A 367 -2.57 -24.18 0.96
CA VAL A 367 -2.13 -25.56 1.26
C VAL A 367 -0.69 -25.61 1.75
N ALA A 368 0.11 -24.60 1.44
CA ALA A 368 1.44 -24.44 2.00
C ALA A 368 1.37 -24.11 3.49
N GLU A 369 2.27 -24.68 4.27
CA GLU A 369 2.40 -24.36 5.68
C GLU A 369 3.16 -23.03 5.85
N ILE A 370 2.59 -22.11 6.62
CA ILE A 370 3.25 -20.87 7.07
C ILE A 370 3.31 -20.95 8.59
N GLU A 371 4.52 -21.16 9.11
CA GLU A 371 4.76 -21.21 10.56
C GLU A 371 4.42 -19.86 11.20
N ASP A 372 3.77 -19.88 12.35
CA ASP A 372 3.64 -18.70 13.18
C ASP A 372 4.97 -18.44 13.91
N ARG A 373 5.45 -17.20 13.83
CA ARG A 373 6.68 -16.74 14.50
C ARG A 373 6.37 -15.45 15.24
N SER A 374 7.03 -15.27 16.38
CA SER A 374 6.98 -14.03 17.16
C SER A 374 8.29 -13.29 17.04
N TYR A 375 8.19 -11.96 17.01
CA TYR A 375 9.34 -11.06 16.87
C TYR A 375 9.39 -10.07 18.03
N PRO A 376 10.58 -9.60 18.44
CA PRO A 376 10.73 -8.68 19.59
C PRO A 376 9.91 -7.40 19.47
N LEU A 377 9.78 -6.85 18.26
CA LEU A 377 9.03 -5.61 18.00
C LEU A 377 7.54 -5.72 18.37
N GLU A 378 6.95 -6.91 18.25
CA GLU A 378 5.53 -7.17 18.59
C GLU A 378 5.19 -6.92 20.07
N GLN A 379 6.20 -6.85 20.93
CA GLN A 379 6.05 -6.63 22.37
C GLN A 379 6.45 -5.22 22.82
N LYS A 380 6.89 -4.36 21.88
CA LYS A 380 7.32 -3.00 22.20
C LYS A 380 6.16 -2.03 22.30
N ASN A 381 6.17 -1.20 23.32
CA ASN A 381 5.31 -0.03 23.35
C ASN A 381 5.80 1.02 22.36
N THR A 382 4.88 1.55 21.56
CA THR A 382 5.11 2.65 20.62
C THR A 382 4.17 3.84 20.86
N MET A 383 3.50 3.85 22.02
CA MET A 383 2.59 4.91 22.44
C MET A 383 3.22 5.72 23.58
N PHE A 384 4.11 6.66 23.24
CA PHE A 384 4.79 7.55 24.18
C PHE A 384 4.03 8.87 24.35
N VAL A 385 2.72 8.77 24.58
CA VAL A 385 1.84 9.93 24.74
C VAL A 385 1.96 10.45 26.18
N LYS A 386 2.11 11.78 26.33
CA LYS A 386 2.04 12.43 27.65
C LYS A 386 0.66 12.17 28.31
N GLU A 387 0.56 12.38 29.63
CA GLU A 387 -0.73 12.32 30.30
C GLU A 387 -1.68 13.38 29.72
N LEU A 388 -2.78 12.92 29.07
CA LEU A 388 -3.76 13.76 28.42
C LEU A 388 -4.90 14.11 29.39
N THR A 389 -5.40 15.33 29.26
CA THR A 389 -6.56 15.86 29.98
C THR A 389 -7.56 16.49 29.00
N VAL A 390 -8.76 16.78 29.47
CA VAL A 390 -9.79 17.50 28.67
C VAL A 390 -9.27 18.86 28.17
N GLU A 391 -8.37 19.51 28.95
CA GLU A 391 -7.80 20.82 28.59
C GLU A 391 -6.89 20.74 27.33
N ASP A 392 -6.26 19.61 27.07
CA ASP A 392 -5.40 19.42 25.90
C ASP A 392 -6.18 19.42 24.57
N PHE A 393 -7.49 19.21 24.64
CA PHE A 393 -8.39 19.18 23.49
C PHE A 393 -9.25 20.45 23.33
N LYS A 394 -8.98 21.50 24.11
CA LYS A 394 -9.70 22.80 24.00
C LYS A 394 -8.90 23.79 23.16
N ILE A 395 -9.48 24.33 22.10
CA ILE A 395 -8.89 25.43 21.34
C ILE A 395 -9.06 26.74 22.14
N LYS A 396 -7.98 27.20 22.77
CA LYS A 396 -7.96 28.44 23.56
C LYS A 396 -7.90 29.66 22.64
N ALA A 397 -8.87 30.55 22.79
CA ALA A 397 -8.97 31.79 22.02
C ALA A 397 -8.14 32.91 22.66
N PRO A 398 -7.70 33.92 21.89
CA PRO A 398 -7.02 35.10 22.42
C PRO A 398 -7.92 36.04 23.22
N VAL A 399 -9.22 35.77 23.26
CA VAL A 399 -10.25 36.56 23.98
C VAL A 399 -11.09 35.63 24.86
N GLN A 400 -11.71 36.16 25.93
CA GLN A 400 -12.55 35.37 26.84
C GLN A 400 -13.96 35.13 26.29
N GLU A 401 -14.51 36.10 25.61
CA GLU A 401 -15.86 36.10 25.02
C GLU A 401 -15.85 36.84 23.69
N GLY A 402 -16.82 36.57 22.82
CA GLY A 402 -16.98 37.24 21.54
C GLY A 402 -16.83 36.29 20.36
N THR A 403 -16.19 36.74 19.28
CA THR A 403 -15.99 35.97 18.04
C THR A 403 -14.54 36.07 17.58
N VAL A 404 -14.01 35.00 17.08
CA VAL A 404 -12.64 34.94 16.49
C VAL A 404 -12.72 34.38 15.08
N LYS A 405 -11.74 34.78 14.23
CA LYS A 405 -11.52 34.16 12.93
C LYS A 405 -10.53 33.03 13.07
N VAL A 406 -10.91 31.85 12.59
CA VAL A 406 -10.12 30.61 12.69
C VAL A 406 -9.89 30.09 11.30
N ASN A 407 -8.64 29.75 10.96
CA ASN A 407 -8.29 28.98 9.78
C ASN A 407 -8.72 27.52 10.00
N ALA A 408 -9.41 26.95 9.03
CA ALA A 408 -9.95 25.60 9.09
C ALA A 408 -9.71 24.84 7.77
N MET A 409 -9.70 23.52 7.86
CA MET A 409 -9.74 22.65 6.69
C MET A 409 -11.19 22.44 6.25
N GLU A 410 -11.45 22.42 4.93
CA GLU A 410 -12.77 22.14 4.39
C GLU A 410 -12.71 21.04 3.35
N TYR A 411 -13.43 19.96 3.57
CA TYR A 411 -13.74 18.98 2.55
C TYR A 411 -14.91 19.47 1.69
N LYS A 412 -14.71 19.59 0.38
CA LYS A 412 -15.78 19.93 -0.57
C LYS A 412 -16.54 18.71 -1.04
N ASP A 413 -15.93 17.55 -0.98
CA ASP A 413 -16.51 16.26 -1.35
C ASP A 413 -16.05 15.20 -0.34
N LEU A 414 -16.99 14.35 0.09
CA LEU A 414 -16.70 13.26 1.02
C LEU A 414 -15.82 12.17 0.40
N LEU A 415 -15.81 12.06 -0.94
CA LEU A 415 -15.01 11.06 -1.66
C LEU A 415 -13.56 11.50 -1.89
N LEU A 416 -13.23 12.78 -1.68
CA LEU A 416 -11.88 13.29 -1.89
C LEU A 416 -11.07 13.32 -0.60
N SER A 417 -9.78 12.99 -0.69
CA SER A 417 -8.81 13.15 0.40
C SER A 417 -8.27 14.58 0.50
N SER A 418 -8.39 15.39 -0.56
CA SER A 418 -7.94 16.78 -0.60
C SER A 418 -8.84 17.70 0.21
N THR A 419 -8.25 18.71 0.85
CA THR A 419 -8.94 19.73 1.63
C THR A 419 -8.51 21.14 1.21
N LEU A 420 -9.39 22.11 1.37
CA LEU A 420 -9.13 23.52 1.11
C LEU A 420 -9.04 24.29 2.42
N GLN A 421 -8.25 25.37 2.43
CA GLN A 421 -8.29 26.34 3.53
C GLN A 421 -9.57 27.16 3.46
N THR A 422 -10.21 27.34 4.60
CA THR A 422 -11.34 28.26 4.78
C THR A 422 -11.15 29.05 6.07
N VAL A 423 -11.76 30.24 6.16
CA VAL A 423 -11.78 31.05 7.38
C VAL A 423 -13.18 31.05 7.95
N LEU A 424 -13.31 30.64 9.20
CA LEU A 424 -14.56 30.56 9.93
C LEU A 424 -14.61 31.67 11.02
N GLU A 425 -15.76 32.32 11.16
CA GLU A 425 -16.04 33.17 12.32
C GLU A 425 -16.76 32.33 13.38
N LEU A 426 -16.09 32.09 14.52
CA LEU A 426 -16.59 31.20 15.55
C LEU A 426 -16.72 31.91 16.89
N PRO A 427 -17.79 31.62 17.67
CA PRO A 427 -17.96 32.18 18.99
C PRO A 427 -16.93 31.65 19.97
N VAL A 428 -16.59 32.48 20.93
CA VAL A 428 -15.75 32.17 22.07
C VAL A 428 -16.56 32.22 23.34
N LYS A 429 -16.46 31.19 24.15
CA LYS A 429 -17.05 31.12 25.47
C LYS A 429 -16.04 30.61 26.48
N ASP A 430 -15.90 31.28 27.61
CA ASP A 430 -14.94 30.92 28.67
C ASP A 430 -13.49 30.75 28.12
N GLY A 431 -13.10 31.62 27.18
CA GLY A 431 -11.78 31.59 26.53
C GLY A 431 -11.56 30.45 25.56
N CYS A 432 -12.58 29.69 25.17
CA CYS A 432 -12.47 28.57 24.24
C CYS A 432 -13.37 28.76 23.02
N VAL A 433 -12.85 28.41 21.84
CA VAL A 433 -13.59 28.41 20.57
C VAL A 433 -14.72 27.40 20.64
N GLN A 434 -15.93 27.76 20.18
CA GLN A 434 -17.10 26.89 20.14
C GLN A 434 -17.49 26.59 18.70
N LEU A 435 -17.89 25.35 18.42
CA LEU A 435 -18.47 24.98 17.13
C LEU A 435 -19.91 25.48 17.03
N THR A 436 -20.35 25.85 15.82
CA THR A 436 -21.67 26.44 15.56
C THR A 436 -22.69 25.44 15.03
N ASP A 437 -22.25 24.38 14.42
CA ASP A 437 -23.10 23.36 13.81
C ASP A 437 -22.37 22.00 13.72
N ASP A 438 -23.09 20.97 13.35
CA ASP A 438 -22.62 19.58 13.29
C ASP A 438 -21.75 19.24 12.05
N THR A 439 -21.64 20.16 11.09
CA THR A 439 -20.70 20.02 9.96
C THR A 439 -19.26 20.34 10.35
N LEU A 440 -19.07 21.03 11.48
CA LEU A 440 -17.78 21.38 12.05
C LEU A 440 -17.36 20.38 13.11
N LYS A 441 -16.09 20.02 13.10
CA LYS A 441 -15.46 19.18 14.13
C LYS A 441 -14.12 19.78 14.53
N TYR A 442 -13.75 19.58 15.79
CA TYR A 442 -12.38 19.79 16.22
C TYR A 442 -11.49 18.67 15.67
N VAL A 443 -10.22 18.98 15.46
CA VAL A 443 -9.17 18.03 15.11
C VAL A 443 -8.02 18.19 16.08
N ALA A 444 -7.50 17.07 16.59
CA ALA A 444 -6.23 17.02 17.30
C ALA A 444 -5.31 16.00 16.61
N VAL A 445 -4.05 16.38 16.43
CA VAL A 445 -2.97 15.44 16.09
C VAL A 445 -2.01 15.44 17.27
N VAL A 446 -2.06 14.38 18.05
CA VAL A 446 -1.26 14.19 19.27
C VAL A 446 -0.04 13.37 18.91
N ASN A 447 1.16 13.92 19.13
CA ASN A 447 2.38 13.18 18.93
C ASN A 447 2.46 12.00 19.89
N ARG A 448 2.86 10.82 19.38
CA ARG A 448 2.97 9.60 20.18
C ARG A 448 4.37 8.99 20.15
N HIS A 449 5.32 9.69 19.54
CA HIS A 449 6.70 9.22 19.42
C HIS A 449 7.54 9.65 20.61
N GLU A 450 8.59 8.89 20.92
CA GLU A 450 9.46 9.17 22.05
C GLU A 450 10.17 10.52 21.88
N GLY A 451 10.13 11.34 22.93
CA GLY A 451 10.81 12.64 22.96
C GLY A 451 9.98 13.83 22.48
N TYR A 452 8.71 13.63 22.11
CA TYR A 452 7.81 14.69 21.67
C TYR A 452 6.57 14.79 22.56
N ASP A 453 6.12 16.03 22.83
CA ASP A 453 4.91 16.34 23.59
C ASP A 453 3.95 17.27 22.81
N THR A 454 4.13 17.36 21.48
CA THR A 454 3.38 18.27 20.63
C THR A 454 1.93 17.82 20.40
N ILE A 455 1.01 18.77 20.30
CA ILE A 455 -0.38 18.56 19.94
C ILE A 455 -0.80 19.69 18.99
N GLY A 456 -1.05 19.34 17.73
CA GLY A 456 -1.67 20.23 16.75
C GLY A 456 -3.19 20.25 16.92
N LEU A 457 -3.77 21.43 17.14
CA LEU A 457 -5.22 21.61 17.22
C LEU A 457 -5.75 22.39 16.03
N GLY A 458 -6.90 22.00 15.51
CA GLY A 458 -7.54 22.63 14.36
C GLY A 458 -9.04 22.37 14.29
N ILE A 459 -9.63 22.85 13.20
CA ILE A 459 -11.05 22.64 12.89
C ILE A 459 -11.17 22.10 11.48
N VAL A 460 -12.03 21.10 11.30
CA VAL A 460 -12.41 20.57 9.99
C VAL A 460 -13.90 20.76 9.74
N LYS A 461 -14.23 21.19 8.53
CA LYS A 461 -15.59 21.30 8.00
C LYS A 461 -15.85 20.22 6.96
N GLY A 462 -17.02 19.57 7.03
CA GLY A 462 -17.43 18.58 6.04
C GLY A 462 -16.68 17.25 6.13
N PHE A 463 -16.18 16.89 7.33
CA PHE A 463 -15.52 15.59 7.53
C PHE A 463 -16.48 14.41 7.34
N GLY A 464 -17.75 14.60 7.64
CA GLY A 464 -18.83 13.61 7.49
C GLY A 464 -19.37 13.05 8.79
N THR A 465 -18.62 13.13 9.91
CA THR A 465 -19.18 12.80 11.23
C THR A 465 -20.14 13.88 11.71
N THR A 466 -21.26 13.50 12.32
CA THR A 466 -22.24 14.41 12.90
C THR A 466 -22.09 14.52 14.42
N CYS A 467 -21.55 13.52 15.09
CA CYS A 467 -21.38 13.48 16.55
C CYS A 467 -20.17 12.62 16.95
N GLY A 468 -19.78 12.71 18.22
CA GLY A 468 -18.80 11.84 18.86
C GLY A 468 -17.35 12.13 18.49
N ALA A 469 -16.49 11.15 18.73
CA ALA A 469 -15.07 11.19 18.38
C ALA A 469 -14.64 9.92 17.65
N LEU A 470 -13.87 10.10 16.58
CA LEU A 470 -13.14 9.07 15.85
C LEU A 470 -11.65 9.34 16.06
N ALA A 471 -10.89 8.33 16.52
CA ALA A 471 -9.45 8.43 16.69
C ALA A 471 -8.73 7.29 15.98
N SER A 472 -7.51 7.56 15.49
CA SER A 472 -6.69 6.58 14.77
C SER A 472 -5.21 6.87 14.98
N THR A 473 -4.42 5.80 15.15
CA THR A 473 -2.96 5.81 14.99
C THR A 473 -2.53 5.37 13.58
N VAL A 474 -3.44 4.83 12.77
CA VAL A 474 -3.26 4.74 11.32
C VAL A 474 -3.58 6.12 10.75
N SER A 475 -2.55 6.93 10.54
CA SER A 475 -2.66 8.34 10.18
C SER A 475 -1.40 8.75 9.41
N HIS A 476 -1.47 8.61 8.10
CA HIS A 476 -0.32 8.79 7.19
C HIS A 476 0.32 10.16 7.31
N ASP A 477 1.69 10.28 7.22
CA ASP A 477 2.64 9.17 7.23
C ASP A 477 3.35 9.02 8.57
N SER A 478 3.37 10.09 9.40
CA SER A 478 4.02 10.06 10.72
C SER A 478 3.28 9.19 11.75
N HIS A 479 2.06 8.76 11.43
CA HIS A 479 1.23 7.89 12.28
C HIS A 479 1.09 8.37 13.73
N ASN A 480 0.98 9.68 13.90
CA ASN A 480 0.57 10.30 15.15
C ASN A 480 -0.89 9.97 15.48
N LEU A 481 -1.28 10.12 16.72
CA LEU A 481 -2.66 9.90 17.14
C LEU A 481 -3.56 11.06 16.65
N THR A 482 -4.29 10.83 15.56
CA THR A 482 -5.24 11.80 15.00
C THR A 482 -6.65 11.56 15.53
N ILE A 483 -7.33 12.62 15.94
CA ILE A 483 -8.67 12.58 16.53
C ILE A 483 -9.53 13.66 15.90
N VAL A 484 -10.72 13.27 15.41
CA VAL A 484 -11.79 14.18 14.97
C VAL A 484 -12.93 14.06 15.95
N TYR A 485 -13.37 15.18 16.56
CA TYR A 485 -14.29 15.12 17.71
C TYR A 485 -15.24 16.32 17.80
N ASP A 486 -16.35 16.12 18.49
CA ASP A 486 -17.34 17.14 18.82
C ASP A 486 -17.09 17.77 20.20
N THR A 487 -16.64 16.98 21.18
CA THR A 487 -16.35 17.42 22.55
C THR A 487 -14.99 16.94 23.03
N PRO A 488 -14.27 17.74 23.84
CA PRO A 488 -13.00 17.33 24.44
C PRO A 488 -13.08 16.03 25.26
N GLU A 489 -14.19 15.76 25.90
CA GLU A 489 -14.43 14.57 26.71
C GLU A 489 -14.47 13.31 25.84
N ASN A 490 -15.14 13.36 24.68
CA ASN A 490 -15.16 12.27 23.71
C ASN A 490 -13.77 12.03 23.13
N ALA A 491 -13.02 13.09 22.81
CA ALA A 491 -11.64 13.00 22.34
C ALA A 491 -10.73 12.30 23.36
N LEU A 492 -10.76 12.72 24.62
CA LEU A 492 -9.97 12.12 25.68
C LEU A 492 -10.28 10.63 25.87
N LYS A 493 -11.57 10.27 25.84
CA LYS A 493 -11.98 8.86 25.95
C LYS A 493 -11.50 8.03 24.78
N ALA A 494 -11.59 8.55 23.55
CA ALA A 494 -11.09 7.87 22.35
C ALA A 494 -9.57 7.69 22.38
N ALA A 495 -8.82 8.73 22.79
CA ALA A 495 -7.37 8.68 22.95
C ALA A 495 -6.94 7.63 23.99
N HIS A 496 -7.54 7.65 25.17
CA HIS A 496 -7.22 6.71 26.26
C HIS A 496 -7.48 5.25 25.85
N ALA A 497 -8.54 4.98 25.05
CA ALA A 497 -8.81 3.64 24.56
C ALA A 497 -7.65 3.12 23.68
N LEU A 498 -7.07 3.96 22.82
CA LEU A 498 -5.95 3.59 21.95
C LEU A 498 -4.62 3.51 22.69
N ILE A 499 -4.38 4.41 23.64
CA ILE A 499 -3.17 4.35 24.49
C ILE A 499 -3.15 3.03 25.28
N ALA A 500 -4.31 2.59 25.79
CA ALA A 500 -4.42 1.39 26.59
C ALA A 500 -4.13 0.09 25.83
N CYS A 501 -4.41 0.05 24.51
CA CYS A 501 -4.21 -1.16 23.67
C CYS A 501 -2.97 -1.10 22.76
N GLY A 502 -2.17 -0.04 22.83
CA GLY A 502 -0.95 0.11 22.01
C GLY A 502 -1.18 0.72 20.63
N GLY A 503 -2.38 1.26 20.36
CA GLY A 503 -2.79 1.92 19.12
C GLY A 503 -3.90 1.19 18.37
N GLY A 504 -4.35 1.78 17.27
CA GLY A 504 -5.45 1.27 16.45
C GLY A 504 -6.47 2.36 16.08
N MET A 505 -7.75 1.99 16.02
CA MET A 505 -8.85 2.93 15.77
C MET A 505 -9.93 2.81 16.86
N SER A 506 -10.54 3.93 17.25
CA SER A 506 -11.59 3.95 18.25
C SER A 506 -12.71 4.93 17.88
N ALA A 507 -13.94 4.57 18.21
CA ALA A 507 -15.13 5.40 18.04
C ALA A 507 -15.85 5.58 19.37
N VAL A 508 -16.15 6.84 19.73
CA VAL A 508 -16.85 7.23 20.95
C VAL A 508 -18.07 8.09 20.60
N LYS A 509 -19.21 7.81 21.23
CA LYS A 509 -20.44 8.59 21.06
C LYS A 509 -21.08 8.83 22.42
N ASP A 510 -21.45 10.07 22.71
CA ASP A 510 -22.15 10.46 23.94
C ASP A 510 -21.44 9.96 25.23
N GLY A 511 -20.11 9.99 25.23
CA GLY A 511 -19.30 9.49 26.34
C GLY A 511 -19.17 7.95 26.40
N GLU A 512 -19.75 7.21 25.46
CA GLU A 512 -19.67 5.73 25.40
C GLU A 512 -18.73 5.27 24.29
N LEU A 513 -17.87 4.29 24.62
CA LEU A 513 -16.98 3.64 23.65
C LEU A 513 -17.78 2.66 22.80
N LEU A 514 -17.92 2.91 21.49
CA LEU A 514 -18.67 2.05 20.58
C LEU A 514 -17.84 0.84 20.18
N HIS A 515 -16.59 1.06 19.77
CA HIS A 515 -15.67 -0.02 19.36
C HIS A 515 -14.21 0.44 19.41
N VAL A 516 -13.30 -0.52 19.56
CA VAL A 516 -11.84 -0.35 19.37
C VAL A 516 -11.36 -1.44 18.42
N LEU A 517 -10.69 -1.05 17.37
CA LEU A 517 -9.89 -1.93 16.51
C LEU A 517 -8.44 -1.86 17.01
N GLU A 518 -8.00 -2.90 17.70
CA GLU A 518 -6.68 -2.96 18.33
C GLU A 518 -5.59 -3.30 17.32
N LEU A 519 -4.56 -2.45 17.22
CA LEU A 519 -3.38 -2.61 16.38
C LEU A 519 -2.10 -2.45 17.23
N PRO A 520 -1.78 -3.41 18.10
CA PRO A 520 -0.75 -3.25 19.13
C PRO A 520 0.68 -3.17 18.57
N LEU A 521 0.93 -3.71 17.37
CA LEU A 521 2.25 -3.64 16.75
C LEU A 521 2.39 -2.31 16.01
N ALA A 522 3.23 -1.45 16.55
CA ALA A 522 3.50 -0.10 16.06
C ALA A 522 2.26 0.81 15.98
N GLY A 523 1.12 0.43 16.57
CA GLY A 523 -0.15 1.12 16.40
C GLY A 523 -0.75 0.99 14.99
N LEU A 524 -0.26 0.04 14.19
CA LEU A 524 -0.58 -0.12 12.76
C LEU A 524 -1.09 -1.52 12.43
N ILE A 525 -0.55 -2.55 13.09
CA ILE A 525 -0.70 -3.95 12.69
C ILE A 525 -1.30 -4.76 13.83
N SER A 526 -2.29 -5.60 13.48
CA SER A 526 -2.90 -6.59 14.35
C SER A 526 -2.11 -7.91 14.34
N LEU A 527 -1.98 -8.54 15.50
CA LEU A 527 -1.42 -9.89 15.60
C LEU A 527 -2.49 -10.98 15.40
N LYS A 528 -3.75 -10.60 15.24
CA LYS A 528 -4.88 -11.53 15.04
C LYS A 528 -4.82 -12.17 13.64
N PRO A 529 -5.35 -13.39 13.47
CA PRO A 529 -5.56 -13.97 12.15
C PRO A 529 -6.43 -13.07 11.26
N ALA A 530 -6.16 -13.05 9.95
CA ALA A 530 -6.84 -12.19 8.98
C ALA A 530 -8.39 -12.20 9.08
N LYS A 531 -8.98 -13.40 9.28
CA LYS A 531 -10.45 -13.54 9.42
C LYS A 531 -11.03 -12.88 10.69
N GLU A 532 -10.26 -12.82 11.76
CA GLU A 532 -10.68 -12.15 13.00
C GLU A 532 -10.52 -10.64 12.85
N LEU A 533 -9.40 -10.21 12.27
CA LEU A 533 -9.15 -8.81 11.96
C LEU A 533 -10.23 -8.22 11.03
N ALA A 534 -10.58 -8.91 9.95
CA ALA A 534 -11.64 -8.47 9.04
C ALA A 534 -12.99 -8.26 9.75
N LYS A 535 -13.35 -9.16 10.70
CA LYS A 535 -14.57 -9.00 11.52
C LYS A 535 -14.50 -7.76 12.43
N ASP A 536 -13.33 -7.50 13.03
CA ASP A 536 -13.14 -6.33 13.89
C ASP A 536 -13.15 -5.04 13.06
N SER A 537 -12.59 -5.05 11.85
CA SER A 537 -12.67 -3.94 10.89
C SER A 537 -14.12 -3.64 10.49
N GLN A 538 -14.93 -4.67 10.24
CA GLN A 538 -16.35 -4.48 9.94
C GLN A 538 -17.11 -3.82 11.10
N LYS A 539 -16.87 -4.23 12.35
CA LYS A 539 -17.47 -3.57 13.53
C LYS A 539 -17.02 -2.12 13.67
N MET A 540 -15.75 -1.83 13.35
CA MET A 540 -15.24 -0.47 13.35
C MET A 540 -15.92 0.38 12.26
N LYS A 541 -16.14 -0.18 11.03
CA LYS A 541 -16.92 0.47 9.98
C LYS A 541 -18.37 0.77 10.43
N GLU A 542 -19.01 -0.15 11.17
CA GLU A 542 -20.34 0.05 11.74
C GLU A 542 -20.34 1.19 12.80
N ALA A 543 -19.33 1.20 13.68
CA ALA A 543 -19.16 2.27 14.66
C ALA A 543 -18.96 3.63 14.00
N ASN A 544 -18.16 3.72 12.94
CA ASN A 544 -17.94 4.95 12.18
C ASN A 544 -19.23 5.44 11.48
N ARG A 545 -20.04 4.52 10.94
CA ARG A 545 -21.36 4.87 10.39
C ARG A 545 -22.30 5.41 11.48
N ALA A 546 -22.22 4.87 12.71
CA ALA A 546 -23.01 5.39 13.83
C ALA A 546 -22.59 6.82 14.27
N LEU A 547 -21.38 7.28 13.91
CA LEU A 547 -20.93 8.65 14.08
C LEU A 547 -21.34 9.58 12.93
N GLY A 548 -21.90 9.07 11.83
CA GLY A 548 -22.36 9.85 10.69
C GLY A 548 -21.74 9.52 9.33
N LEU A 549 -20.70 8.70 9.24
CA LEU A 549 -20.02 8.33 7.98
C LEU A 549 -20.84 7.29 7.19
N VAL A 550 -22.09 7.60 6.86
CA VAL A 550 -23.04 6.65 6.25
C VAL A 550 -22.90 6.53 4.73
N ASP A 551 -22.47 7.60 4.06
CA ASP A 551 -22.41 7.68 2.59
C ASP A 551 -21.03 7.25 2.01
N MET A 552 -20.17 6.69 2.85
CA MET A 552 -18.86 6.20 2.43
C MET A 552 -18.85 4.70 2.26
N GLU A 553 -18.29 4.22 1.14
CA GLU A 553 -18.05 2.81 0.90
C GLU A 553 -17.17 2.23 2.02
N ASN A 554 -16.06 2.90 2.29
CA ASN A 554 -15.14 2.55 3.36
C ASN A 554 -14.95 3.70 4.38
N PRO A 555 -15.78 3.75 5.45
CA PRO A 555 -15.67 4.78 6.46
C PRO A 555 -14.45 4.64 7.39
N LEU A 556 -13.73 3.49 7.34
CA LEU A 556 -12.57 3.24 8.17
C LEU A 556 -11.42 4.19 7.81
N LEU A 557 -11.25 4.43 6.52
CA LEU A 557 -10.09 5.14 5.96
C LEU A 557 -10.28 6.67 5.88
N ARG A 558 -11.43 7.21 6.32
CA ARG A 558 -11.69 8.66 6.24
C ARG A 558 -10.68 9.51 7.01
N ILE A 559 -10.23 9.01 8.16
CA ILE A 559 -9.32 9.75 9.05
C ILE A 559 -7.86 9.61 8.64
N VAL A 560 -7.49 8.54 7.93
CA VAL A 560 -6.08 8.16 7.71
C VAL A 560 -5.29 9.19 6.89
N THR A 561 -5.94 9.88 5.94
CA THR A 561 -5.28 10.87 5.07
C THR A 561 -5.40 12.32 5.56
N LEU A 562 -6.03 12.55 6.73
CA LEU A 562 -6.24 13.89 7.25
C LEU A 562 -4.94 14.57 7.66
N ALA A 563 -3.97 13.80 8.13
CA ALA A 563 -2.67 14.27 8.60
C ALA A 563 -1.53 14.03 7.57
N LEU A 564 -1.84 13.83 6.30
CA LEU A 564 -0.83 13.53 5.26
C LEU A 564 -0.38 14.80 4.52
N PRO A 565 0.76 15.44 4.89
CA PRO A 565 1.14 16.76 4.41
C PRO A 565 1.78 16.78 3.01
N VAL A 566 1.57 15.72 2.21
CA VAL A 566 1.94 15.62 0.78
C VAL A 566 0.72 15.66 -0.15
N ILE A 567 -0.51 15.53 0.39
CA ILE A 567 -1.74 15.68 -0.40
C ILE A 567 -2.20 17.14 -0.36
N PRO A 568 -2.29 17.86 -1.49
CA PRO A 568 -2.78 19.25 -1.55
C PRO A 568 -4.27 19.36 -1.09
N ASN A 569 -4.72 20.55 -0.53
CA ASN A 569 -3.88 21.74 -0.35
C ASN A 569 -3.47 21.96 1.11
N VAL A 570 -4.35 21.67 2.08
CA VAL A 570 -4.06 21.88 3.51
C VAL A 570 -4.28 20.60 4.30
N LYS A 571 -3.44 20.36 5.30
CA LYS A 571 -3.48 19.17 6.16
C LYS A 571 -3.19 19.54 7.61
N MET A 572 -3.39 18.59 8.54
CA MET A 572 -2.99 18.74 9.93
C MET A 572 -1.74 17.93 10.22
N SER A 573 -0.87 18.46 11.07
CA SER A 573 0.20 17.71 11.72
C SER A 573 0.17 17.97 13.23
N ASP A 574 1.04 17.31 13.95
CA ASP A 574 1.25 17.56 15.39
C ASP A 574 1.80 18.97 15.69
N LEU A 575 2.31 19.67 14.66
CA LEU A 575 2.77 21.05 14.73
C LEU A 575 1.67 22.09 14.37
N GLY A 576 0.56 21.65 13.78
CA GLY A 576 -0.55 22.52 13.38
C GLY A 576 -1.00 22.29 11.95
N MET A 577 -1.74 23.25 11.38
CA MET A 577 -2.23 23.18 10.02
C MET A 577 -1.12 23.53 9.02
N VAL A 578 -0.98 22.74 7.96
CA VAL A 578 0.09 22.83 6.94
C VAL A 578 -0.51 23.26 5.60
N ASP A 579 0.06 24.31 4.98
CA ASP A 579 -0.08 24.57 3.54
C ASP A 579 0.91 23.70 2.79
N VAL A 580 0.41 22.65 2.16
CA VAL A 580 1.24 21.61 1.51
C VAL A 580 2.04 22.19 0.33
N LEU A 581 1.43 23.07 -0.46
CA LEU A 581 2.06 23.62 -1.66
C LEU A 581 3.15 24.66 -1.35
N LYS A 582 2.98 25.39 -0.24
CA LYS A 582 3.98 26.37 0.21
C LYS A 582 5.01 25.79 1.17
N LYS A 583 4.80 24.56 1.67
CA LYS A 583 5.60 23.93 2.71
C LYS A 583 5.74 24.85 3.95
N GLU A 584 4.61 25.36 4.48
CA GLU A 584 4.61 26.24 5.65
C GLU A 584 3.43 25.94 6.61
N LEU A 585 3.62 26.29 7.89
CA LEU A 585 2.53 26.18 8.88
C LEU A 585 1.59 27.38 8.75
N ILE A 586 0.29 27.12 8.80
CA ILE A 586 -0.77 28.12 8.81
C ILE A 586 -1.15 28.42 10.26
N PRO A 587 -1.12 29.69 10.74
CA PRO A 587 -1.59 30.06 12.06
C PRO A 587 -3.05 29.63 12.27
N LEU A 588 -3.40 29.17 13.47
CA LEU A 588 -4.77 28.77 13.79
C LEU A 588 -5.75 29.96 13.71
N PHE A 589 -5.34 31.12 14.20
CA PHE A 589 -6.16 32.35 14.15
C PHE A 589 -5.72 33.20 12.94
N ALA A 590 -6.73 33.66 12.14
CA ALA A 590 -6.55 34.50 10.96
C ALA A 590 -6.48 36.00 11.28
#